data_b6f5b2060f459d3d998dae918c06a14b
#
_entry.id   b6f5b2060f459d3d998dae918c06a14b
#
_cell.length_a   1.000
_cell.length_b   1.000
_cell.length_c   1.000
_cell.angle_alpha   90.00
_cell.angle_beta   90.00
_cell.angle_gamma   90.00
#
_symmetry.space_group_name_H-M   'P 1'
#
loop_
_entity.id
_entity.type
_entity.pdbx_description
1 polymer ?
#
loop_
_entity_poly.entity_id
_entity_poly.type
_entity_poly.pdbx_seq_one_letter_code
_entity_poly.pdbx_strand_id
1 'polypeptide(L)'
;MSESLREKSNKRVLVLANNDVGLYRFRKDLLLTLLNAGHEVYISLPNGNFIPELVRYGCRFLDTPVDRRGMNPVRDAKLFRQYRAMLKAVRPDLVLTYTIKPNIYGGLACRMARIPYAVNITGLGSAIENGGWLRQFVLALYRPALKGARVVFFENAGNRDSLVSAGVVPEGRDVVLNGAGVNLEDYPYQPYPQEGPVRFLFVGRVMHEKGVDELFAAAKRMKQEFGDGVEFHIVGSFEEAYKPVMDELEQSGVVRYHGYQPDMKPFYAMASCVVLPSYHEGMSNVLLEAAASGRPLITSDIPGCREAVEDGVSGYLCPAKDADALYAAMRRFASLPQVEQAELGRRGRERMEQRFSKAAVVAETIKHLEI
;
A
#
# COMPACT_ATOMS: atom_id res chain seq x y z
N MET A 1 -38.77 -12.22 -19.38
CA MET A 1 -39.34 -13.21 -18.45
C MET A 1 -38.25 -14.17 -18.10
N SER A 2 -38.05 -14.43 -16.80
CA SER A 2 -37.11 -15.34 -16.16
C SER A 2 -35.63 -15.14 -16.52
N GLU A 3 -35.00 -14.08 -15.97
CA GLU A 3 -33.62 -14.16 -15.55
C GLU A 3 -33.56 -15.16 -14.42
N SER A 4 -32.87 -16.26 -14.67
CA SER A 4 -32.63 -17.31 -13.68
C SER A 4 -31.92 -16.67 -12.49
N LEU A 5 -32.56 -16.67 -11.34
CA LEU A 5 -31.94 -16.53 -10.02
C LEU A 5 -30.85 -17.62 -9.91
N ARG A 6 -29.62 -17.28 -10.30
CA ARG A 6 -28.48 -18.09 -9.89
C ARG A 6 -28.49 -18.07 -8.36
N GLU A 7 -28.85 -19.19 -7.75
CA GLU A 7 -28.64 -19.41 -6.31
C GLU A 7 -27.23 -18.97 -6.00
N LYS A 8 -27.08 -17.88 -5.21
CA LYS A 8 -25.80 -17.45 -4.70
C LYS A 8 -25.27 -18.52 -3.76
N SER A 9 -24.50 -19.45 -4.28
CA SER A 9 -23.85 -20.49 -3.49
C SER A 9 -22.95 -19.82 -2.46
N ASN A 10 -23.26 -19.97 -1.18
CA ASN A 10 -22.44 -19.53 -0.06
C ASN A 10 -21.08 -20.22 -0.13
N LYS A 11 -20.03 -19.51 -0.49
CA LYS A 11 -18.66 -20.02 -0.59
C LYS A 11 -17.87 -19.73 0.67
N ARG A 12 -16.93 -20.59 1.01
CA ARG A 12 -15.93 -20.37 2.03
C ARG A 12 -14.69 -19.73 1.41
N VAL A 13 -14.40 -18.50 1.78
CA VAL A 13 -13.22 -17.77 1.32
C VAL A 13 -12.21 -17.66 2.46
N LEU A 14 -11.00 -18.16 2.24
CA LEU A 14 -9.91 -18.07 3.22
C LEU A 14 -8.90 -17.03 2.77
N VAL A 15 -8.62 -16.04 3.63
CA VAL A 15 -7.64 -14.98 3.37
C VAL A 15 -6.39 -15.24 4.22
N LEU A 16 -5.25 -15.39 3.57
CA LEU A 16 -3.94 -15.56 4.20
C LEU A 16 -3.16 -14.24 4.14
N ALA A 17 -2.82 -13.67 5.29
CA ALA A 17 -2.08 -12.41 5.40
C ALA A 17 -0.99 -12.51 6.48
N ASN A 18 -0.16 -11.46 6.63
CA ASN A 18 0.90 -11.44 7.62
C ASN A 18 0.74 -10.35 8.69
N ASN A 19 -0.31 -9.54 8.62
CA ASN A 19 -0.65 -8.53 9.61
C ASN A 19 -2.11 -8.07 9.49
N ASP A 20 -2.66 -7.64 10.61
CA ASP A 20 -4.03 -7.17 10.76
C ASP A 20 -4.23 -5.75 10.22
N VAL A 21 -3.25 -4.86 10.40
CA VAL A 21 -3.31 -3.46 9.95
C VAL A 21 -3.54 -3.38 8.43
N GLY A 22 -2.75 -4.13 7.66
CA GLY A 22 -2.88 -4.16 6.20
C GLY A 22 -4.21 -4.72 5.74
N LEU A 23 -4.69 -5.76 6.42
CA LEU A 23 -5.97 -6.36 6.09
C LEU A 23 -7.15 -5.42 6.43
N TYR A 24 -7.13 -4.82 7.62
CA TYR A 24 -8.17 -3.89 8.08
C TYR A 24 -8.20 -2.60 7.25
N ARG A 25 -7.07 -1.92 7.11
CA ARG A 25 -7.04 -0.61 6.44
C ARG A 25 -7.23 -0.70 4.92
N PHE A 26 -6.69 -1.73 4.29
CA PHE A 26 -6.63 -1.77 2.83
C PHE A 26 -7.53 -2.80 2.18
N ARG A 27 -8.01 -3.81 2.92
CA ARG A 27 -8.82 -4.91 2.36
C ARG A 27 -10.20 -5.06 3.03
N LYS A 28 -10.52 -4.23 4.02
CA LYS A 28 -11.81 -4.24 4.73
C LYS A 28 -13.00 -4.26 3.76
N ASP A 29 -13.00 -3.37 2.76
CA ASP A 29 -14.12 -3.24 1.83
C ASP A 29 -14.30 -4.50 0.97
N LEU A 30 -13.23 -5.17 0.57
CA LEU A 30 -13.30 -6.48 -0.09
C LEU A 30 -13.89 -7.55 0.83
N LEU A 31 -13.45 -7.61 2.10
CA LEU A 31 -13.98 -8.56 3.07
C LEU A 31 -15.48 -8.33 3.32
N LEU A 32 -15.89 -7.07 3.48
CA LEU A 32 -17.29 -6.70 3.66
C LEU A 32 -18.13 -7.04 2.43
N THR A 33 -17.61 -6.82 1.23
CA THR A 33 -18.30 -7.18 -0.02
C THR A 33 -18.54 -8.69 -0.09
N LEU A 34 -17.54 -9.50 0.28
CA LEU A 34 -17.67 -10.96 0.32
C LEU A 34 -18.69 -11.41 1.37
N LEU A 35 -18.64 -10.84 2.59
CA LEU A 35 -19.59 -11.14 3.67
C LEU A 35 -21.02 -10.74 3.29
N ASN A 36 -21.22 -9.56 2.70
CA ASN A 36 -22.52 -9.07 2.26
C ASN A 36 -23.09 -9.88 1.08
N ALA A 37 -22.22 -10.53 0.29
CA ALA A 37 -22.64 -11.48 -0.73
C ALA A 37 -23.06 -12.84 -0.16
N GLY A 38 -22.95 -13.04 1.16
CA GLY A 38 -23.34 -14.27 1.86
C GLY A 38 -22.22 -15.30 1.98
N HIS A 39 -20.97 -14.94 1.67
CA HIS A 39 -19.84 -15.87 1.81
C HIS A 39 -19.36 -15.98 3.26
N GLU A 40 -18.86 -17.14 3.65
CA GLU A 40 -18.12 -17.33 4.90
C GLU A 40 -16.66 -16.88 4.70
N VAL A 41 -16.24 -15.84 5.39
CA VAL A 41 -14.88 -15.29 5.27
C VAL A 41 -14.04 -15.70 6.47
N TYR A 42 -12.99 -16.47 6.21
CA TYR A 42 -11.95 -16.84 7.19
C TYR A 42 -10.71 -15.97 6.95
N ILE A 43 -10.11 -15.48 8.03
CA ILE A 43 -8.87 -14.69 7.98
C ILE A 43 -7.79 -15.39 8.81
N SER A 44 -6.63 -15.64 8.21
CA SER A 44 -5.49 -16.30 8.84
C SER A 44 -4.28 -15.38 8.83
N LEU A 45 -3.90 -14.90 10.01
CA LEU A 45 -2.81 -13.96 10.23
C LEU A 45 -2.43 -13.94 11.72
N PRO A 46 -1.30 -13.34 12.11
CA PRO A 46 -0.99 -13.12 13.53
C PRO A 46 -2.04 -12.27 14.22
N ASN A 47 -2.29 -12.55 15.51
CA ASN A 47 -3.17 -11.73 16.33
C ASN A 47 -2.67 -10.28 16.40
N GLY A 48 -3.59 -9.32 16.44
CA GLY A 48 -3.30 -7.88 16.44
C GLY A 48 -4.51 -7.04 16.84
N ASN A 49 -4.30 -5.73 16.91
CA ASN A 49 -5.27 -4.78 17.47
C ASN A 49 -6.58 -4.66 16.67
N PHE A 50 -6.56 -4.94 15.36
CA PHE A 50 -7.74 -4.83 14.49
C PHE A 50 -8.51 -6.16 14.30
N ILE A 51 -8.04 -7.25 14.91
CA ILE A 51 -8.74 -8.56 14.84
C ILE A 51 -10.15 -8.49 15.44
N PRO A 52 -10.38 -7.87 16.64
CA PRO A 52 -11.72 -7.78 17.21
C PRO A 52 -12.73 -7.11 16.27
N GLU A 53 -12.30 -6.10 15.50
CA GLU A 53 -13.17 -5.38 14.56
C GLU A 53 -13.46 -6.21 13.31
N LEU A 54 -12.46 -6.91 12.77
CA LEU A 54 -12.66 -7.83 11.65
C LEU A 54 -13.62 -8.97 12.00
N VAL A 55 -13.53 -9.49 13.24
CA VAL A 55 -14.45 -10.51 13.74
C VAL A 55 -15.87 -9.92 13.94
N ARG A 56 -15.98 -8.70 14.44
CA ARG A 56 -17.27 -7.99 14.58
C ARG A 56 -17.98 -7.80 13.22
N TYR A 57 -17.23 -7.63 12.14
CA TYR A 57 -17.79 -7.58 10.79
C TYR A 57 -18.27 -8.95 10.28
N GLY A 58 -17.91 -10.06 10.94
CA GLY A 58 -18.32 -11.41 10.58
C GLY A 58 -17.20 -12.31 10.08
N CYS A 59 -15.94 -11.84 10.06
CA CYS A 59 -14.81 -12.70 9.71
C CYS A 59 -14.54 -13.74 10.79
N ARG A 60 -14.17 -14.95 10.39
CA ARG A 60 -13.73 -16.02 11.30
C ARG A 60 -12.21 -16.02 11.39
N PHE A 61 -11.69 -15.66 12.56
CA PHE A 61 -10.25 -15.51 12.78
C PHE A 61 -9.56 -16.85 13.09
N LEU A 62 -8.40 -17.06 12.48
CA LEU A 62 -7.50 -18.19 12.67
C LEU A 62 -6.11 -17.65 12.97
N ASP A 63 -5.70 -17.69 14.24
CA ASP A 63 -4.38 -17.20 14.65
C ASP A 63 -3.27 -18.03 13.99
N THR A 64 -2.42 -17.33 13.25
CA THR A 64 -1.34 -17.95 12.48
C THR A 64 -0.10 -17.06 12.57
N PRO A 65 0.84 -17.40 13.47
CA PRO A 65 2.09 -16.64 13.59
C PRO A 65 2.90 -16.69 12.29
N VAL A 66 3.21 -15.52 11.75
CA VAL A 66 4.04 -15.34 10.54
C VAL A 66 5.25 -14.48 10.88
N ASP A 67 6.45 -15.02 10.70
CA ASP A 67 7.67 -14.25 10.79
C ASP A 67 7.81 -13.36 9.54
N ARG A 68 7.57 -12.05 9.68
CA ARG A 68 7.46 -11.13 8.54
C ARG A 68 8.78 -10.90 7.79
N ARG A 69 9.92 -10.95 8.49
CA ARG A 69 11.23 -10.55 7.94
C ARG A 69 12.28 -11.68 7.99
N GLY A 70 12.08 -12.67 8.83
CA GLY A 70 13.04 -13.76 9.00
C GLY A 70 13.06 -14.73 7.82
N MET A 71 14.21 -15.27 7.49
CA MET A 71 14.39 -16.34 6.50
C MET A 71 14.76 -17.66 7.21
N ASN A 72 13.98 -18.06 8.20
CA ASN A 72 14.21 -19.29 8.94
C ASN A 72 13.47 -20.47 8.30
N PRO A 73 14.16 -21.43 7.66
CA PRO A 73 13.51 -22.52 6.93
C PRO A 73 12.65 -23.42 7.82
N VAL A 74 12.98 -23.55 9.10
CA VAL A 74 12.20 -24.35 10.06
C VAL A 74 10.86 -23.68 10.35
N ARG A 75 10.87 -22.36 10.59
CA ARG A 75 9.64 -21.56 10.78
C ARG A 75 8.78 -21.56 9.52
N ASP A 76 9.40 -21.45 8.36
CA ASP A 76 8.72 -21.44 7.08
C ASP A 76 8.09 -22.81 6.74
N ALA A 77 8.79 -23.92 7.05
CA ALA A 77 8.22 -25.25 6.94
C ALA A 77 7.05 -25.49 7.92
N LYS A 78 7.13 -24.90 9.14
CA LYS A 78 6.01 -24.92 10.10
C LYS A 78 4.81 -24.16 9.55
N LEU A 79 5.01 -22.96 9.02
CA LEU A 79 3.95 -22.14 8.41
C LEU A 79 3.29 -22.88 7.24
N PHE A 80 4.06 -23.48 6.36
CA PHE A 80 3.54 -24.29 5.27
C PHE A 80 2.67 -25.47 5.77
N ARG A 81 3.10 -26.20 6.82
CA ARG A 81 2.32 -27.29 7.42
C ARG A 81 1.02 -26.77 8.06
N GLN A 82 1.06 -25.59 8.71
CA GLN A 82 -0.12 -24.94 9.28
C GLN A 82 -1.13 -24.59 8.18
N TYR A 83 -0.70 -24.00 7.07
CA TYR A 83 -1.58 -23.71 5.93
C TYR A 83 -2.21 -25.01 5.38
N ARG A 84 -1.44 -26.09 5.21
CA ARG A 84 -2.01 -27.37 4.77
C ARG A 84 -3.06 -27.95 5.72
N ALA A 85 -2.81 -27.87 7.02
CA ALA A 85 -3.78 -28.30 8.04
C ALA A 85 -5.06 -27.45 8.01
N MET A 86 -4.89 -26.13 7.87
CA MET A 86 -5.99 -25.17 7.76
C MET A 86 -6.85 -25.42 6.52
N LEU A 87 -6.25 -25.64 5.36
CA LEU A 87 -6.97 -25.98 4.13
C LEU A 87 -7.82 -27.25 4.28
N LYS A 88 -7.33 -28.25 5.02
CA LYS A 88 -8.09 -29.47 5.35
C LYS A 88 -9.26 -29.20 6.29
N ALA A 89 -9.06 -28.34 7.30
CA ALA A 89 -10.06 -28.03 8.31
C ALA A 89 -11.17 -27.13 7.77
N VAL A 90 -10.82 -26.05 7.10
CA VAL A 90 -11.75 -25.03 6.58
C VAL A 90 -12.43 -25.53 5.29
N ARG A 91 -11.71 -26.25 4.44
CA ARG A 91 -12.14 -26.65 3.10
C ARG A 91 -12.65 -25.47 2.28
N PRO A 92 -11.82 -24.44 2.07
CA PRO A 92 -12.24 -23.23 1.37
C PRO A 92 -12.50 -23.52 -0.11
N ASP A 93 -13.46 -22.80 -0.68
CA ASP A 93 -13.76 -22.82 -2.11
C ASP A 93 -12.81 -21.90 -2.88
N LEU A 94 -12.25 -20.88 -2.20
CA LEU A 94 -11.26 -19.95 -2.73
C LEU A 94 -10.32 -19.50 -1.62
N VAL A 95 -9.04 -19.32 -1.96
CA VAL A 95 -8.04 -18.73 -1.07
C VAL A 95 -7.48 -17.45 -1.68
N LEU A 96 -7.42 -16.38 -0.89
CA LEU A 96 -6.74 -15.14 -1.25
C LEU A 96 -5.45 -15.03 -0.44
N THR A 97 -4.33 -14.73 -1.08
CA THR A 97 -3.05 -14.58 -0.37
C THR A 97 -2.52 -13.17 -0.53
N TYR A 98 -1.99 -12.61 0.55
CA TYR A 98 -1.38 -11.28 0.60
C TYR A 98 0.00 -11.36 1.23
N THR A 99 0.97 -10.62 0.68
CA THR A 99 2.35 -10.54 1.13
C THR A 99 3.19 -11.79 0.82
N ILE A 100 4.51 -11.67 0.89
CA ILE A 100 5.47 -12.64 0.33
C ILE A 100 5.28 -14.07 0.85
N LYS A 101 5.30 -14.26 2.19
CA LYS A 101 5.22 -15.63 2.76
C LYS A 101 3.88 -16.32 2.54
N PRO A 102 2.72 -15.67 2.78
CA PRO A 102 1.42 -16.22 2.39
C PRO A 102 1.31 -16.50 0.90
N ASN A 103 1.84 -15.63 0.03
CA ASN A 103 1.85 -15.85 -1.41
C ASN A 103 2.64 -17.12 -1.81
N ILE A 104 3.83 -17.31 -1.21
CA ILE A 104 4.69 -18.47 -1.51
C ILE A 104 4.12 -19.74 -0.85
N TYR A 105 4.04 -19.77 0.47
CA TYR A 105 3.70 -20.99 1.20
C TYR A 105 2.21 -21.33 1.15
N GLY A 106 1.34 -20.31 1.16
CA GLY A 106 -0.09 -20.47 0.97
C GLY A 106 -0.42 -20.90 -0.46
N GLY A 107 0.15 -20.23 -1.48
CA GLY A 107 -0.02 -20.60 -2.88
C GLY A 107 0.45 -22.04 -3.17
N LEU A 108 1.61 -22.42 -2.64
CA LEU A 108 2.11 -23.79 -2.79
C LEU A 108 1.19 -24.83 -2.10
N ALA A 109 0.68 -24.52 -0.90
CA ALA A 109 -0.24 -25.38 -0.17
C ALA A 109 -1.57 -25.56 -0.92
N CYS A 110 -2.13 -24.46 -1.47
CA CYS A 110 -3.35 -24.48 -2.27
C CYS A 110 -3.18 -25.30 -3.56
N ARG A 111 -2.08 -25.08 -4.27
CA ARG A 111 -1.74 -25.86 -5.47
C ARG A 111 -1.68 -27.36 -5.19
N MET A 112 -0.98 -27.76 -4.12
CA MET A 112 -0.90 -29.18 -3.73
C MET A 112 -2.24 -29.77 -3.31
N ALA A 113 -3.11 -28.97 -2.69
CA ALA A 113 -4.45 -29.36 -2.29
C ALA A 113 -5.47 -29.26 -3.43
N ARG A 114 -5.09 -28.73 -4.59
CA ARG A 114 -5.97 -28.45 -5.74
C ARG A 114 -7.14 -27.52 -5.38
N ILE A 115 -6.92 -26.60 -4.45
CA ILE A 115 -7.89 -25.57 -4.06
C ILE A 115 -7.65 -24.31 -4.91
N PRO A 116 -8.69 -23.70 -5.51
CA PRO A 116 -8.57 -22.44 -6.22
C PRO A 116 -7.99 -21.33 -5.35
N TYR A 117 -7.07 -20.53 -5.89
CA TYR A 117 -6.49 -19.41 -5.15
C TYR A 117 -6.10 -18.26 -6.07
N ALA A 118 -6.14 -17.08 -5.51
CA ALA A 118 -5.66 -15.85 -6.10
C ALA A 118 -4.53 -15.26 -5.24
N VAL A 119 -3.51 -14.73 -5.90
CA VAL A 119 -2.32 -14.16 -5.25
C VAL A 119 -2.31 -12.65 -5.42
N ASN A 120 -2.04 -11.91 -4.36
CA ASN A 120 -1.94 -10.46 -4.39
C ASN A 120 -0.50 -10.02 -4.09
N ILE A 121 0.15 -9.44 -5.08
CA ILE A 121 1.50 -8.87 -4.98
C ILE A 121 1.36 -7.38 -4.60
N THR A 122 1.42 -7.10 -3.31
CA THR A 122 1.28 -5.75 -2.73
C THR A 122 2.60 -4.98 -2.65
N GLY A 123 3.63 -5.50 -3.29
CA GLY A 123 5.01 -5.02 -3.34
C GLY A 123 5.95 -6.20 -3.44
N LEU A 124 7.09 -5.99 -4.06
CA LEU A 124 8.08 -7.07 -4.26
C LEU A 124 8.95 -7.28 -3.02
N GLY A 125 9.09 -6.24 -2.19
CA GLY A 125 9.97 -6.21 -1.03
C GLY A 125 11.45 -6.10 -1.39
N SER A 126 12.24 -5.59 -0.45
CA SER A 126 13.66 -5.31 -0.63
C SER A 126 14.48 -6.51 -1.12
N ALA A 127 14.05 -7.74 -0.80
CA ALA A 127 14.71 -8.97 -1.26
C ALA A 127 14.68 -9.15 -2.79
N ILE A 128 13.63 -8.69 -3.47
CA ILE A 128 13.53 -8.74 -4.94
C ILE A 128 14.10 -7.46 -5.56
N GLU A 129 13.84 -6.32 -4.95
CA GLU A 129 14.18 -4.99 -5.47
C GLU A 129 15.68 -4.71 -5.44
N ASN A 130 16.39 -5.13 -4.37
CA ASN A 130 17.83 -4.96 -4.24
C ASN A 130 18.67 -5.93 -5.11
N GLY A 131 18.02 -6.88 -5.77
CA GLY A 131 18.70 -7.79 -6.71
C GLY A 131 19.53 -8.90 -6.04
N GLY A 132 20.53 -9.40 -6.76
CA GLY A 132 21.47 -10.40 -6.29
C GLY A 132 20.90 -11.81 -6.15
N TRP A 133 21.60 -12.67 -5.38
CA TRP A 133 21.24 -14.08 -5.18
C TRP A 133 19.89 -14.24 -4.44
N LEU A 134 19.60 -13.33 -3.52
CA LEU A 134 18.37 -13.34 -2.73
C LEU A 134 17.13 -13.16 -3.63
N ARG A 135 17.22 -12.26 -4.61
CA ARG A 135 16.17 -12.11 -5.64
C ARG A 135 15.92 -13.42 -6.36
N GLN A 136 16.98 -14.09 -6.85
CA GLN A 136 16.85 -15.35 -7.57
C GLN A 136 16.24 -16.45 -6.70
N PHE A 137 16.63 -16.51 -5.43
CA PHE A 137 16.06 -17.45 -4.46
C PHE A 137 14.56 -17.21 -4.24
N VAL A 138 14.14 -15.97 -4.01
CA VAL A 138 12.73 -15.63 -3.82
C VAL A 138 11.91 -15.90 -5.09
N LEU A 139 12.42 -15.56 -6.27
CA LEU A 139 11.78 -15.88 -7.55
C LEU A 139 11.64 -17.39 -7.77
N ALA A 140 12.63 -18.19 -7.37
CA ALA A 140 12.57 -19.65 -7.43
C ALA A 140 11.46 -20.22 -6.53
N LEU A 141 11.18 -19.58 -5.38
CA LEU A 141 10.06 -19.97 -4.51
C LEU A 141 8.71 -19.52 -5.07
N TYR A 142 8.64 -18.33 -5.69
CA TYR A 142 7.41 -17.84 -6.32
C TYR A 142 6.99 -18.70 -7.51
N ARG A 143 7.90 -19.15 -8.34
CA ARG A 143 7.59 -19.90 -9.57
C ARG A 143 6.65 -21.11 -9.32
N PRO A 144 6.94 -22.05 -8.41
CA PRO A 144 6.00 -23.14 -8.12
C PRO A 144 4.75 -22.66 -7.39
N ALA A 145 4.80 -21.58 -6.61
CA ALA A 145 3.66 -21.07 -5.86
C ALA A 145 2.62 -20.39 -6.76
N LEU A 146 3.06 -19.67 -7.81
CA LEU A 146 2.17 -18.97 -8.73
C LEU A 146 1.63 -19.86 -9.87
N LYS A 147 2.30 -20.97 -10.19
CA LYS A 147 1.96 -21.83 -11.34
C LYS A 147 0.50 -22.29 -11.40
N GLY A 148 -0.17 -22.43 -10.24
CA GLY A 148 -1.56 -22.87 -10.14
C GLY A 148 -2.53 -21.75 -9.76
N ALA A 149 -2.08 -20.49 -9.64
CA ALA A 149 -2.94 -19.38 -9.30
C ALA A 149 -3.99 -19.16 -10.41
N ARG A 150 -5.23 -18.90 -10.03
CA ARG A 150 -6.30 -18.50 -10.95
C ARG A 150 -5.99 -17.12 -11.53
N VAL A 151 -5.55 -16.20 -10.67
CA VAL A 151 -5.13 -14.85 -11.01
C VAL A 151 -4.02 -14.39 -10.07
N VAL A 152 -3.11 -13.57 -10.58
CA VAL A 152 -2.06 -12.87 -9.82
C VAL A 152 -2.31 -11.37 -9.96
N PHE A 153 -2.78 -10.76 -8.89
CA PHE A 153 -3.01 -9.31 -8.83
C PHE A 153 -1.73 -8.56 -8.48
N PHE A 154 -1.52 -7.46 -9.15
CA PHE A 154 -0.45 -6.51 -8.91
C PHE A 154 -1.01 -5.14 -8.61
N GLU A 155 -0.37 -4.37 -7.75
CA GLU A 155 -0.78 -3.01 -7.41
C GLU A 155 -0.21 -1.94 -8.37
N ASN A 156 0.79 -2.30 -9.18
CA ASN A 156 1.36 -1.46 -10.23
C ASN A 156 1.93 -2.30 -11.38
N ALA A 157 2.09 -1.67 -12.55
CA ALA A 157 2.61 -2.32 -13.74
C ALA A 157 4.09 -2.70 -13.62
N GLY A 158 4.92 -1.90 -12.95
CA GLY A 158 6.34 -2.18 -12.80
C GLY A 158 6.61 -3.48 -12.04
N ASN A 159 5.87 -3.76 -10.98
CA ASN A 159 5.96 -5.01 -10.23
C ASN A 159 5.49 -6.20 -11.06
N ARG A 160 4.40 -6.03 -11.84
CA ARG A 160 3.95 -7.03 -12.80
C ARG A 160 5.03 -7.36 -13.81
N ASP A 161 5.57 -6.35 -14.48
CA ASP A 161 6.56 -6.52 -15.55
C ASP A 161 7.84 -7.19 -15.03
N SER A 162 8.26 -6.86 -13.81
CA SER A 162 9.41 -7.51 -13.15
C SER A 162 9.22 -9.01 -12.96
N LEU A 163 8.02 -9.45 -12.51
CA LEU A 163 7.76 -10.88 -12.27
C LEU A 163 7.38 -11.64 -13.54
N VAL A 164 6.67 -10.99 -14.46
CA VAL A 164 6.37 -11.59 -15.79
C VAL A 164 7.66 -11.82 -16.59
N SER A 165 8.55 -10.82 -16.67
CA SER A 165 9.84 -10.95 -17.33
C SER A 165 10.75 -12.01 -16.69
N ALA A 166 10.63 -12.24 -15.38
CA ALA A 166 11.33 -13.31 -14.68
C ALA A 166 10.72 -14.72 -14.94
N GLY A 167 9.61 -14.81 -15.69
CA GLY A 167 8.95 -16.07 -16.02
C GLY A 167 8.36 -16.80 -14.82
N VAL A 168 7.93 -16.06 -13.78
CA VAL A 168 7.33 -16.65 -12.57
C VAL A 168 5.80 -16.55 -12.55
N VAL A 169 5.22 -15.69 -13.36
CA VAL A 169 3.77 -15.52 -13.50
C VAL A 169 3.28 -16.32 -14.70
N PRO A 170 2.25 -17.15 -14.56
CA PRO A 170 1.68 -17.86 -15.71
C PRO A 170 1.06 -16.89 -16.71
N GLU A 171 1.21 -17.18 -18.00
CA GLU A 171 0.69 -16.35 -19.08
C GLU A 171 -0.83 -16.13 -18.96
N GLY A 172 -1.26 -14.87 -19.13
CA GLY A 172 -2.68 -14.47 -19.07
C GLY A 172 -3.30 -14.53 -17.67
N ARG A 173 -2.49 -14.68 -16.60
CA ARG A 173 -2.98 -14.70 -15.22
C ARG A 173 -2.65 -13.44 -14.43
N ASP A 174 -1.95 -12.50 -15.03
CA ASP A 174 -1.58 -11.22 -14.43
C ASP A 174 -2.68 -10.18 -14.61
N VAL A 175 -3.05 -9.52 -13.52
CA VAL A 175 -4.00 -8.41 -13.51
C VAL A 175 -3.41 -7.27 -12.70
N VAL A 176 -3.34 -6.08 -13.30
CA VAL A 176 -2.91 -4.87 -12.58
C VAL A 176 -4.15 -4.16 -12.05
N LEU A 177 -4.19 -4.00 -10.72
CA LEU A 177 -5.17 -3.18 -10.03
C LEU A 177 -4.56 -1.80 -9.72
N ASN A 178 -5.41 -0.80 -9.50
CA ASN A 178 -4.97 0.52 -9.04
C ASN A 178 -4.73 0.50 -7.51
N GLY A 179 -3.75 -0.28 -7.06
CA GLY A 179 -3.44 -0.51 -5.66
C GLY A 179 -4.58 -1.15 -4.88
N ALA A 180 -4.72 -0.76 -3.62
CA ALA A 180 -5.88 -1.10 -2.81
C ALA A 180 -7.07 -0.17 -3.06
N GLY A 181 -6.88 0.89 -3.85
CA GLY A 181 -7.82 2.00 -3.97
C GLY A 181 -7.93 2.84 -2.71
N VAL A 182 -8.57 3.99 -2.81
CA VAL A 182 -8.86 4.88 -1.68
C VAL A 182 -10.37 5.00 -1.46
N ASN A 183 -10.80 4.96 -0.20
CA ASN A 183 -12.19 5.22 0.15
C ASN A 183 -12.42 6.74 0.18
N LEU A 184 -13.18 7.22 -0.78
CA LEU A 184 -13.43 8.65 -0.99
C LEU A 184 -14.38 9.26 0.08
N GLU A 185 -15.13 8.42 0.80
CA GLU A 185 -15.96 8.84 1.93
C GLU A 185 -15.12 8.96 3.21
N ASP A 186 -14.15 8.04 3.40
CA ASP A 186 -13.21 8.11 4.52
C ASP A 186 -12.25 9.30 4.38
N TYR A 187 -11.88 9.66 3.13
CA TYR A 187 -11.03 10.80 2.77
C TYR A 187 -11.76 11.79 1.86
N PRO A 188 -12.73 12.57 2.41
CA PRO A 188 -13.45 13.57 1.66
C PRO A 188 -12.52 14.72 1.24
N TYR A 189 -12.86 15.37 0.14
CA TYR A 189 -12.15 16.59 -0.28
C TYR A 189 -12.18 17.64 0.84
N GLN A 190 -11.00 18.17 1.15
CA GLN A 190 -10.81 19.23 2.13
C GLN A 190 -10.43 20.54 1.40
N PRO A 191 -11.01 21.68 1.77
CA PRO A 191 -10.56 22.96 1.25
C PRO A 191 -9.05 23.13 1.40
N TYR A 192 -8.43 23.76 0.42
CA TYR A 192 -6.99 24.05 0.51
C TYR A 192 -6.73 25.11 1.61
N PRO A 193 -5.67 24.97 2.43
CA PRO A 193 -5.35 25.96 3.49
C PRO A 193 -5.19 27.36 2.90
N GLN A 194 -5.93 28.33 3.44
CA GLN A 194 -5.98 29.68 2.88
C GLN A 194 -4.94 30.63 3.45
N GLU A 195 -4.38 30.33 4.63
CA GLU A 195 -3.47 31.21 5.35
C GLU A 195 -2.29 30.45 5.94
N GLY A 196 -1.22 31.19 6.19
CA GLY A 196 -0.02 30.69 6.84
C GLY A 196 1.05 30.19 5.87
N PRO A 197 2.11 29.54 6.41
CA PRO A 197 3.22 29.01 5.62
C PRO A 197 2.79 27.82 4.74
N VAL A 198 3.58 27.53 3.72
CA VAL A 198 3.44 26.31 2.94
C VAL A 198 3.85 25.12 3.81
N ARG A 199 2.89 24.25 4.15
CA ARG A 199 3.10 23.08 5.02
C ARG A 199 3.31 21.82 4.20
N PHE A 200 4.55 21.34 4.22
CA PHE A 200 4.92 20.06 3.64
C PHE A 200 4.71 18.95 4.67
N LEU A 201 3.99 17.90 4.30
CA LEU A 201 3.69 16.76 5.16
C LEU A 201 4.32 15.47 4.61
N PHE A 202 5.14 14.83 5.40
CA PHE A 202 5.57 13.44 5.19
C PHE A 202 4.78 12.51 6.08
N VAL A 203 4.29 11.41 5.50
CA VAL A 203 3.60 10.34 6.23
C VAL A 203 4.22 9.01 5.88
N GLY A 204 4.78 8.33 6.85
CA GLY A 204 5.40 7.02 6.63
C GLY A 204 6.31 6.60 7.77
N ARG A 205 6.80 5.37 7.69
CA ARG A 205 7.87 4.92 8.59
C ARG A 205 9.12 5.76 8.34
N VAL A 206 9.73 6.23 9.41
CA VAL A 206 10.98 7.00 9.31
C VAL A 206 12.12 5.99 9.14
N MET A 207 12.54 5.81 7.89
CA MET A 207 13.57 4.86 7.46
C MET A 207 14.16 5.27 6.11
N HIS A 208 15.39 4.81 5.82
CA HIS A 208 16.14 5.16 4.61
C HIS A 208 15.35 4.91 3.31
N GLU A 209 14.70 3.74 3.18
CA GLU A 209 13.94 3.38 1.96
C GLU A 209 12.73 4.29 1.68
N LYS A 210 12.34 5.12 2.67
CA LYS A 210 11.29 6.15 2.49
C LYS A 210 11.83 7.51 2.05
N GLY A 211 13.15 7.60 1.80
CA GLY A 211 13.78 8.83 1.30
C GLY A 211 13.82 9.95 2.32
N VAL A 212 13.88 9.60 3.61
CA VAL A 212 13.90 10.61 4.68
C VAL A 212 15.20 11.42 4.69
N ASP A 213 16.31 10.85 4.21
CA ASP A 213 17.59 11.56 4.10
C ASP A 213 17.50 12.69 3.08
N GLU A 214 16.92 12.42 1.91
CA GLU A 214 16.66 13.42 0.87
C GLU A 214 15.67 14.49 1.36
N LEU A 215 14.61 14.06 2.06
CA LEU A 215 13.63 14.98 2.63
C LEU A 215 14.27 15.93 3.64
N PHE A 216 15.10 15.43 4.55
CA PHE A 216 15.75 16.25 5.57
C PHE A 216 16.76 17.23 4.95
N ALA A 217 17.52 16.77 3.94
CA ALA A 217 18.43 17.64 3.20
C ALA A 217 17.67 18.74 2.46
N ALA A 218 16.59 18.41 1.77
CA ALA A 218 15.74 19.37 1.08
C ALA A 218 15.04 20.33 2.06
N ALA A 219 14.54 19.85 3.21
CA ALA A 219 13.89 20.67 4.22
C ALA A 219 14.85 21.72 4.83
N LYS A 220 16.09 21.34 5.15
CA LYS A 220 17.13 22.28 5.62
C LYS A 220 17.33 23.43 4.62
N ARG A 221 17.44 23.10 3.33
CA ARG A 221 17.62 24.10 2.26
C ARG A 221 16.39 25.00 2.08
N MET A 222 15.18 24.40 2.12
CA MET A 222 13.94 25.17 2.04
C MET A 222 13.80 26.15 3.20
N LYS A 223 14.16 25.75 4.42
CA LYS A 223 14.16 26.62 5.58
C LYS A 223 15.18 27.76 5.46
N GLN A 224 16.34 27.51 4.85
CA GLN A 224 17.35 28.56 4.57
C GLN A 224 16.84 29.57 3.56
N GLU A 225 16.10 29.16 2.54
CA GLU A 225 15.60 30.05 1.48
C GLU A 225 14.30 30.80 1.87
N PHE A 226 13.33 30.06 2.48
CA PHE A 226 11.98 30.60 2.73
C PHE A 226 11.73 30.98 4.20
N GLY A 227 12.62 30.62 5.12
CA GLY A 227 12.45 30.91 6.56
C GLY A 227 11.13 30.36 7.11
N ASP A 228 10.35 31.23 7.73
CA ASP A 228 9.03 30.87 8.29
C ASP A 228 7.92 30.76 7.24
N GLY A 229 8.21 31.02 5.97
CA GLY A 229 7.30 30.81 4.85
C GLY A 229 7.02 29.32 4.57
N VAL A 230 7.79 28.39 5.13
CA VAL A 230 7.60 26.94 4.97
C VAL A 230 7.67 26.22 6.31
N GLU A 231 6.90 25.15 6.45
CA GLU A 231 6.93 24.23 7.60
C GLU A 231 6.99 22.78 7.10
N PHE A 232 7.66 21.91 7.88
CA PHE A 232 7.78 20.48 7.59
C PHE A 232 7.21 19.66 8.74
N HIS A 233 6.25 18.83 8.44
CA HIS A 233 5.56 17.96 9.39
C HIS A 233 5.86 16.50 9.05
N ILE A 234 6.36 15.75 10.03
CA ILE A 234 6.73 14.34 9.89
C ILE A 234 5.81 13.49 10.76
N VAL A 235 5.08 12.56 10.15
CA VAL A 235 4.18 11.63 10.84
C VAL A 235 4.58 10.19 10.57
N GLY A 236 4.81 9.41 11.62
CA GLY A 236 5.13 8.00 11.53
C GLY A 236 6.04 7.50 12.64
N SER A 237 6.22 6.19 12.71
CA SER A 237 7.14 5.56 13.66
C SER A 237 8.53 5.38 13.08
N PHE A 238 9.52 5.36 13.96
CA PHE A 238 10.89 4.96 13.57
C PHE A 238 10.94 3.46 13.30
N GLU A 239 11.54 3.08 12.19
CA GLU A 239 11.94 1.70 11.86
C GLU A 239 13.45 1.50 11.94
N GLU A 240 14.23 2.60 11.91
CA GLU A 240 15.68 2.67 11.97
C GLU A 240 16.11 3.75 12.97
N ALA A 241 17.41 3.89 13.19
CA ALA A 241 17.98 4.76 14.22
C ALA A 241 17.97 6.27 13.83
N TYR A 242 16.83 6.78 13.39
CA TYR A 242 16.68 8.19 12.99
C TYR A 242 16.32 9.14 14.13
N LYS A 243 16.09 8.64 15.34
CA LYS A 243 15.69 9.50 16.46
C LYS A 243 16.67 10.64 16.75
N PRO A 244 18.02 10.43 16.81
CA PRO A 244 18.95 11.53 17.07
C PRO A 244 18.91 12.62 16.00
N VAL A 245 18.79 12.23 14.71
CA VAL A 245 18.69 13.19 13.60
C VAL A 245 17.38 13.97 13.67
N MET A 246 16.28 13.30 14.03
CA MET A 246 14.97 13.94 14.19
C MET A 246 14.99 14.96 15.33
N ASP A 247 15.57 14.59 16.48
CA ASP A 247 15.71 15.48 17.65
C ASP A 247 16.52 16.74 17.29
N GLU A 248 17.61 16.62 16.51
CA GLU A 248 18.40 17.76 16.01
C GLU A 248 17.58 18.68 15.09
N LEU A 249 16.81 18.06 14.16
CA LEU A 249 15.99 18.82 13.21
C LEU A 249 14.83 19.53 13.88
N GLU A 250 14.24 18.96 14.93
CA GLU A 250 13.22 19.63 15.75
C GLU A 250 13.82 20.79 16.55
N GLN A 251 14.95 20.56 17.23
CA GLN A 251 15.64 21.61 18.01
C GLN A 251 16.06 22.82 17.14
N SER A 252 16.45 22.55 15.90
CA SER A 252 16.80 23.61 14.94
C SER A 252 15.58 24.23 14.24
N GLY A 253 14.36 23.78 14.53
CA GLY A 253 13.11 24.28 13.94
C GLY A 253 12.92 23.93 12.46
N VAL A 254 13.69 22.96 11.93
CA VAL A 254 13.57 22.51 10.54
C VAL A 254 12.32 21.68 10.33
N VAL A 255 12.01 20.77 11.26
CA VAL A 255 10.83 19.89 11.17
C VAL A 255 10.02 19.93 12.47
N ARG A 256 8.77 19.45 12.38
CA ARG A 256 7.90 19.11 13.53
C ARG A 256 7.55 17.63 13.43
N TYR A 257 8.01 16.84 14.40
CA TYR A 257 7.74 15.42 14.45
C TYR A 257 6.50 15.13 15.32
N HIS A 258 5.57 14.35 14.79
CA HIS A 258 4.28 14.06 15.44
C HIS A 258 4.16 12.62 15.93
N GLY A 259 5.20 11.80 15.75
CA GLY A 259 5.11 10.36 16.07
C GLY A 259 4.11 9.62 15.18
N TYR A 260 3.75 8.42 15.60
CA TYR A 260 2.70 7.66 14.94
C TYR A 260 1.31 8.24 15.28
N GLN A 261 0.51 8.50 14.25
CA GLN A 261 -0.86 8.97 14.38
C GLN A 261 -1.84 7.95 13.79
N PRO A 262 -2.87 7.54 14.52
CA PRO A 262 -3.88 6.61 14.01
C PRO A 262 -4.84 7.25 13.01
N ASP A 263 -5.13 8.55 13.15
CA ASP A 263 -5.98 9.35 12.26
C ASP A 263 -5.14 10.38 11.51
N MET A 264 -5.15 10.26 10.17
CA MET A 264 -4.40 11.15 9.30
C MET A 264 -5.21 12.33 8.76
N LYS A 265 -6.53 12.34 8.95
CA LYS A 265 -7.41 13.38 8.38
C LYS A 265 -7.05 14.80 8.82
N PRO A 266 -6.75 15.08 10.11
CA PRO A 266 -6.33 16.41 10.53
C PRO A 266 -5.02 16.86 9.88
N PHE A 267 -4.09 15.91 9.66
CA PHE A 267 -2.79 16.18 9.03
C PHE A 267 -2.95 16.47 7.54
N TYR A 268 -3.77 15.71 6.84
CA TYR A 268 -4.09 16.04 5.45
C TYR A 268 -4.83 17.39 5.35
N ALA A 269 -5.75 17.69 6.27
CA ALA A 269 -6.48 18.97 6.26
C ALA A 269 -5.56 20.19 6.39
N MET A 270 -4.54 20.13 7.25
CA MET A 270 -3.60 21.24 7.47
C MET A 270 -2.51 21.34 6.40
N ALA A 271 -2.19 20.28 5.68
CA ALA A 271 -1.08 20.23 4.73
C ALA A 271 -1.35 21.06 3.48
N SER A 272 -0.33 21.76 2.98
CA SER A 272 -0.34 22.36 1.65
C SER A 272 0.07 21.36 0.57
N CYS A 273 1.00 20.45 0.90
CA CYS A 273 1.51 19.44 -0.01
C CYS A 273 1.97 18.19 0.78
N VAL A 274 1.75 17.01 0.23
CA VAL A 274 2.30 15.76 0.79
C VAL A 274 3.53 15.36 -0.01
N VAL A 275 4.63 15.09 0.70
CA VAL A 275 5.93 14.74 0.13
C VAL A 275 6.30 13.32 0.53
N LEU A 276 6.53 12.44 -0.45
CA LEU A 276 6.92 11.05 -0.20
C LEU A 276 8.02 10.61 -1.19
N PRO A 277 9.29 10.82 -0.87
CA PRO A 277 10.42 10.51 -1.76
C PRO A 277 10.89 9.06 -1.64
N SER A 278 9.95 8.10 -1.54
CA SER A 278 10.24 6.66 -1.37
C SER A 278 11.07 6.09 -2.52
N TYR A 279 11.88 5.08 -2.20
CA TYR A 279 12.65 4.34 -3.21
C TYR A 279 11.87 3.17 -3.80
N HIS A 280 10.93 2.60 -3.04
CA HIS A 280 10.13 1.45 -3.43
C HIS A 280 8.74 1.51 -2.81
N GLU A 281 7.70 1.23 -3.62
CA GLU A 281 6.32 1.09 -3.16
C GLU A 281 5.59 -0.02 -3.95
N GLY A 282 4.61 -0.64 -3.31
CA GLY A 282 3.60 -1.42 -4.03
C GLY A 282 2.63 -0.47 -4.74
N MET A 283 1.78 0.15 -3.94
CA MET A 283 1.04 1.38 -4.23
C MET A 283 1.02 2.19 -2.94
N SER A 284 1.40 3.44 -3.01
CA SER A 284 1.42 4.30 -1.84
C SER A 284 0.02 4.75 -1.45
N ASN A 285 -0.56 4.09 -0.44
CA ASN A 285 -1.87 4.50 0.09
C ASN A 285 -1.84 5.94 0.64
N VAL A 286 -0.72 6.37 1.21
CA VAL A 286 -0.53 7.74 1.70
C VAL A 286 -0.75 8.76 0.58
N LEU A 287 -0.21 8.51 -0.61
CA LEU A 287 -0.41 9.39 -1.76
C LEU A 287 -1.86 9.37 -2.23
N LEU A 288 -2.52 8.19 -2.24
CA LEU A 288 -3.93 8.08 -2.61
C LEU A 288 -4.83 8.82 -1.61
N GLU A 289 -4.59 8.67 -0.32
CA GLU A 289 -5.34 9.33 0.77
C GLU A 289 -5.17 10.85 0.72
N ALA A 290 -3.93 11.32 0.53
CA ALA A 290 -3.61 12.74 0.42
C ALA A 290 -4.27 13.38 -0.81
N ALA A 291 -4.15 12.75 -1.98
CA ALA A 291 -4.79 13.24 -3.21
C ALA A 291 -6.32 13.20 -3.10
N ALA A 292 -6.90 12.15 -2.49
CA ALA A 292 -8.34 12.08 -2.22
C ALA A 292 -8.80 13.23 -1.32
N SER A 293 -7.97 13.62 -0.36
CA SER A 293 -8.21 14.79 0.51
C SER A 293 -7.94 16.14 -0.19
N GLY A 294 -7.60 16.15 -1.48
CA GLY A 294 -7.34 17.38 -2.25
C GLY A 294 -5.95 17.98 -2.00
N ARG A 295 -4.97 17.17 -1.60
CA ARG A 295 -3.59 17.65 -1.37
C ARG A 295 -2.72 17.37 -2.60
N PRO A 296 -2.01 18.40 -3.12
CA PRO A 296 -0.95 18.20 -4.10
C PRO A 296 0.12 17.23 -3.60
N LEU A 297 0.75 16.53 -4.51
CA LEU A 297 1.75 15.51 -4.18
C LEU A 297 3.12 15.86 -4.78
N ILE A 298 4.19 15.61 -4.02
CA ILE A 298 5.56 15.57 -4.52
C ILE A 298 6.12 14.19 -4.15
N THR A 299 6.52 13.41 -5.16
CA THR A 299 6.95 12.04 -4.89
C THR A 299 7.98 11.56 -5.92
N SER A 300 8.64 10.45 -5.60
CA SER A 300 9.59 9.83 -6.51
C SER A 300 8.91 9.28 -7.77
N ASP A 301 9.59 9.40 -8.91
CA ASP A 301 9.18 8.79 -10.19
C ASP A 301 9.50 7.30 -10.21
N ILE A 302 8.82 6.53 -9.37
CA ILE A 302 8.95 5.07 -9.24
C ILE A 302 7.58 4.39 -9.37
N PRO A 303 7.53 3.09 -9.72
CA PRO A 303 6.30 2.32 -9.65
C PRO A 303 5.70 2.35 -8.23
N GLY A 304 4.38 2.51 -8.15
CA GLY A 304 3.65 2.64 -6.88
C GLY A 304 3.57 4.06 -6.31
N CYS A 305 4.31 4.99 -6.85
CA CYS A 305 4.21 6.43 -6.56
C CYS A 305 3.71 7.22 -7.78
N ARG A 306 4.36 7.04 -8.95
CA ARG A 306 4.02 7.78 -10.17
C ARG A 306 2.58 7.63 -10.64
N GLU A 307 1.94 6.52 -10.33
CA GLU A 307 0.56 6.28 -10.71
C GLU A 307 -0.42 7.23 -9.99
N ALA A 308 -0.07 7.68 -8.78
CA ALA A 308 -0.91 8.62 -8.02
C ALA A 308 -0.83 10.06 -8.54
N VAL A 309 0.23 10.40 -9.28
CA VAL A 309 0.54 11.77 -9.73
C VAL A 309 0.50 11.86 -11.25
N GLU A 310 -0.06 12.95 -11.75
CA GLU A 310 0.17 13.41 -13.12
C GLU A 310 1.08 14.64 -13.04
N ASP A 311 2.33 14.47 -13.53
CA ASP A 311 3.39 15.45 -13.34
C ASP A 311 3.03 16.83 -13.92
N GLY A 312 3.19 17.87 -13.12
CA GLY A 312 2.81 19.24 -13.45
C GLY A 312 1.30 19.54 -13.44
N VAL A 313 0.44 18.53 -13.23
CA VAL A 313 -1.03 18.65 -13.25
C VAL A 313 -1.65 18.43 -11.87
N SER A 314 -1.24 17.38 -11.15
CA SER A 314 -1.73 17.08 -9.80
C SER A 314 -0.62 17.07 -8.74
N GLY A 315 0.58 17.42 -9.12
CA GLY A 315 1.77 17.43 -8.28
C GLY A 315 3.04 17.35 -9.11
N TYR A 316 4.13 16.94 -8.49
CA TYR A 316 5.43 16.83 -9.17
C TYR A 316 6.09 15.48 -8.90
N LEU A 317 6.74 14.95 -9.94
CA LEU A 317 7.59 13.77 -9.87
C LEU A 317 9.07 14.20 -9.83
N CYS A 318 9.88 13.52 -9.04
CA CYS A 318 11.33 13.71 -9.00
C CYS A 318 12.05 12.36 -9.04
N PRO A 319 13.29 12.27 -9.53
CA PRO A 319 14.09 11.07 -9.40
C PRO A 319 14.21 10.62 -7.94
N ALA A 320 14.14 9.32 -7.69
CA ALA A 320 14.40 8.77 -6.36
C ALA A 320 15.87 8.93 -6.00
N LYS A 321 16.17 9.08 -4.70
CA LYS A 321 17.53 9.24 -4.16
C LYS A 321 18.25 10.51 -4.66
N ASP A 322 17.49 11.56 -4.95
CA ASP A 322 18.00 12.84 -5.45
C ASP A 322 17.41 14.00 -4.62
N ALA A 323 18.18 14.43 -3.62
CA ALA A 323 17.80 15.51 -2.72
C ALA A 323 17.73 16.87 -3.45
N ASP A 324 18.51 17.08 -4.51
CA ASP A 324 18.50 18.31 -5.30
C ASP A 324 17.23 18.41 -6.14
N ALA A 325 16.85 17.31 -6.80
CA ALA A 325 15.60 17.25 -7.55
C ALA A 325 14.37 17.39 -6.63
N LEU A 326 14.40 16.76 -5.46
CA LEU A 326 13.33 16.89 -4.45
C LEU A 326 13.20 18.36 -3.99
N TYR A 327 14.32 18.98 -3.63
CA TYR A 327 14.36 20.41 -3.26
C TYR A 327 13.81 21.28 -4.39
N ALA A 328 14.23 21.06 -5.65
CA ALA A 328 13.74 21.83 -6.79
C ALA A 328 12.24 21.71 -6.99
N ALA A 329 11.67 20.49 -6.84
CA ALA A 329 10.23 20.28 -6.91
C ALA A 329 9.47 21.00 -5.78
N MET A 330 9.97 20.92 -4.55
CA MET A 330 9.39 21.59 -3.38
C MET A 330 9.49 23.12 -3.51
N ARG A 331 10.62 23.63 -3.96
CA ARG A 331 10.84 25.06 -4.24
C ARG A 331 9.87 25.56 -5.31
N ARG A 332 9.75 24.84 -6.43
CA ARG A 332 8.78 25.14 -7.49
C ARG A 332 7.36 25.23 -6.93
N PHE A 333 6.94 24.25 -6.14
CA PHE A 333 5.62 24.24 -5.52
C PHE A 333 5.41 25.43 -4.57
N ALA A 334 6.36 25.69 -3.67
CA ALA A 334 6.27 26.80 -2.70
C ALA A 334 6.22 28.19 -3.36
N SER A 335 6.78 28.33 -4.57
CA SER A 335 6.79 29.57 -5.34
C SER A 335 5.53 29.81 -6.16
N LEU A 336 4.61 28.83 -6.25
CA LEU A 336 3.33 29.00 -6.96
C LEU A 336 2.38 29.91 -6.19
N PRO A 337 1.53 30.67 -6.89
CA PRO A 337 0.36 31.29 -6.27
C PRO A 337 -0.51 30.23 -5.58
N GLN A 338 -1.12 30.56 -4.46
CA GLN A 338 -1.93 29.64 -3.67
C GLN A 338 -3.07 29.03 -4.48
N VAL A 339 -3.65 29.79 -5.41
CA VAL A 339 -4.72 29.30 -6.31
C VAL A 339 -4.24 28.16 -7.21
N GLU A 340 -2.99 28.23 -7.67
CA GLU A 340 -2.40 27.16 -8.50
C GLU A 340 -2.05 25.94 -7.65
N GLN A 341 -1.55 26.15 -6.42
CA GLN A 341 -1.34 25.06 -5.46
C GLN A 341 -2.65 24.32 -5.16
N ALA A 342 -3.74 25.05 -4.93
CA ALA A 342 -5.07 24.46 -4.70
C ALA A 342 -5.58 23.69 -5.92
N GLU A 343 -5.34 24.21 -7.13
CA GLU A 343 -5.75 23.56 -8.38
C GLU A 343 -5.04 22.23 -8.59
N LEU A 344 -3.75 22.11 -8.30
CA LEU A 344 -3.01 20.84 -8.31
C LEU A 344 -3.71 19.80 -7.40
N GLY A 345 -4.12 20.21 -6.19
CA GLY A 345 -4.83 19.33 -5.26
C GLY A 345 -6.21 18.91 -5.76
N ARG A 346 -6.97 19.83 -6.38
CA ARG A 346 -8.26 19.54 -7.00
C ARG A 346 -8.12 18.51 -8.13
N ARG A 347 -7.13 18.67 -8.99
CA ARG A 347 -6.81 17.70 -10.06
C ARG A 347 -6.40 16.33 -9.49
N GLY A 348 -5.65 16.33 -8.38
CA GLY A 348 -5.32 15.09 -7.66
C GLY A 348 -6.57 14.34 -7.20
N ARG A 349 -7.54 15.06 -6.61
CA ARG A 349 -8.84 14.48 -6.20
C ARG A 349 -9.60 13.90 -7.38
N GLU A 350 -9.73 14.60 -8.48
CA GLU A 350 -10.41 14.12 -9.69
C GLU A 350 -9.78 12.81 -10.22
N ARG A 351 -8.43 12.73 -10.20
CA ARG A 351 -7.72 11.52 -10.56
C ARG A 351 -8.07 10.34 -9.65
N MET A 352 -8.21 10.57 -8.33
CA MET A 352 -8.62 9.53 -7.38
C MET A 352 -10.04 9.03 -7.66
N GLU A 353 -10.97 9.93 -7.94
CA GLU A 353 -12.35 9.59 -8.29
C GLU A 353 -12.44 8.74 -9.56
N GLN A 354 -11.67 9.09 -10.58
CA GLN A 354 -11.69 8.43 -11.88
C GLN A 354 -10.99 7.08 -11.89
N ARG A 355 -9.89 6.92 -11.15
CA ARG A 355 -9.00 5.78 -11.32
C ARG A 355 -8.78 4.93 -10.08
N PHE A 356 -8.84 5.52 -8.88
CA PHE A 356 -8.40 4.89 -7.65
C PHE A 356 -9.52 4.67 -6.63
N SER A 357 -10.79 4.80 -7.04
CA SER A 357 -11.93 4.52 -6.17
C SER A 357 -11.84 3.09 -5.61
N LYS A 358 -11.91 2.96 -4.29
CA LYS A 358 -11.93 1.68 -3.59
C LYS A 358 -13.02 0.75 -4.13
N ALA A 359 -14.21 1.28 -4.36
CA ALA A 359 -15.35 0.51 -4.88
C ALA A 359 -15.03 -0.10 -6.27
N ALA A 360 -14.40 0.67 -7.16
CA ALA A 360 -13.99 0.18 -8.48
C ALA A 360 -12.93 -0.93 -8.39
N VAL A 361 -11.92 -0.75 -7.53
CA VAL A 361 -10.86 -1.75 -7.31
C VAL A 361 -11.45 -3.04 -6.72
N VAL A 362 -12.36 -2.95 -5.76
CA VAL A 362 -13.05 -4.12 -5.19
C VAL A 362 -13.90 -4.83 -6.25
N ALA A 363 -14.68 -4.08 -7.05
CA ALA A 363 -15.49 -4.66 -8.12
C ALA A 363 -14.64 -5.39 -9.15
N GLU A 364 -13.52 -4.81 -9.60
CA GLU A 364 -12.61 -5.46 -10.54
C GLU A 364 -11.94 -6.70 -9.92
N THR A 365 -11.58 -6.64 -8.62
CA THR A 365 -11.07 -7.81 -7.90
C THR A 365 -12.09 -8.94 -7.90
N ILE A 366 -13.33 -8.69 -7.48
CA ILE A 366 -14.42 -9.70 -7.42
C ILE A 366 -14.68 -10.32 -8.80
N LYS A 367 -14.70 -9.52 -9.85
CA LYS A 367 -14.89 -9.99 -11.24
C LYS A 367 -13.87 -11.07 -11.62
N HIS A 368 -12.59 -10.88 -11.28
CA HIS A 368 -11.52 -11.83 -11.57
C HIS A 368 -11.47 -13.03 -10.61
N LEU A 369 -12.12 -12.96 -9.45
CA LEU A 369 -12.23 -14.08 -8.53
C LEU A 369 -13.27 -15.12 -8.96
N GLU A 370 -14.24 -14.76 -9.80
CA GLU A 370 -15.32 -15.62 -10.31
C GLU A 370 -16.13 -16.29 -9.16
N ILE A 371 -16.54 -15.49 -8.16
CA ILE A 371 -17.29 -15.94 -6.97
C ILE A 371 -18.58 -15.17 -6.79
#